data_0e0059c768c31f38a974bf4c7e1147b9
#
_entry.id   0e0059c768c31f38a974bf4c7e1147b9
#
_cell.length_a   1.000
_cell.length_b   1.000
_cell.length_c   1.000
_cell.angle_alpha   90.00
_cell.angle_beta   90.00
_cell.angle_gamma   90.00
#
_symmetry.space_group_name_H-M   'P 1'
#
loop_
_entity.id
_entity.type
_entity.pdbx_description
1 polymer ?
#
loop_
_entity_poly.entity_id
_entity_poly.type
_entity_poly.pdbx_seq_one_letter_code
_entity_poly.pdbx_strand_id
1 'polypeptide(L)'
;KIGWCIDLNEQYKYEDGIVDLCENILKKLQSNNLSVENLKTEINSGELWYSWTTLRAKFLYENFLLYNLKNLNELPSQAYWEYEKGKSIKTNDVLKAIEIRNKYMDKIQNLFKHYDFLALPSAQLFPFEKNLNNPEFINDNKIDTYHRYMEVYTLSSLLGLPTISIPVGFNNKGLPMGMQIIANVKEDNKLINFAKSYEEIFNFSKFKPKLMQ
;
A
#
# COMPACT_ATOMS: atom_id res chain seq x y z
N LYS A 1 10.47 -16.13 7.27
CA LYS A 1 11.09 -14.90 7.79
C LYS A 1 10.39 -13.68 7.20
N ILE A 2 9.99 -12.71 8.05
CA ILE A 2 9.28 -11.48 7.68
C ILE A 2 10.22 -10.29 7.90
N GLY A 3 10.39 -9.44 6.88
CA GLY A 3 11.07 -8.15 6.98
C GLY A 3 10.07 -7.02 7.24
N TRP A 4 10.11 -6.38 8.41
CA TRP A 4 9.38 -5.15 8.71
C TRP A 4 10.14 -3.97 8.12
N CYS A 5 9.59 -3.34 7.08
CA CYS A 5 10.24 -2.29 6.30
C CYS A 5 10.31 -0.96 7.09
N ILE A 6 11.20 -0.89 8.08
CA ILE A 6 11.24 0.20 9.05
C ILE A 6 11.63 1.53 8.42
N ASP A 7 12.59 1.55 7.49
CA ASP A 7 13.06 2.76 6.82
C ASP A 7 12.01 3.39 5.89
N LEU A 8 11.15 2.56 5.28
CA LEU A 8 10.00 3.05 4.53
C LEU A 8 8.91 3.57 5.47
N ASN A 9 8.65 2.87 6.58
CA ASN A 9 7.67 3.34 7.56
C ASN A 9 8.03 4.70 8.15
N GLU A 10 9.31 4.98 8.36
CA GLU A 10 9.80 6.29 8.84
C GLU A 10 9.60 7.41 7.80
N GLN A 11 9.52 7.09 6.51
CA GLN A 11 9.30 8.07 5.44
C GLN A 11 7.82 8.41 5.25
N TYR A 12 6.91 7.50 5.60
CA TYR A 12 5.47 7.71 5.45
C TYR A 12 4.88 8.44 6.65
N LYS A 13 3.79 9.16 6.40
CA LYS A 13 2.96 9.74 7.47
C LYS A 13 1.82 8.78 7.77
N TYR A 14 1.61 8.47 9.04
CA TYR A 14 0.52 7.62 9.51
C TYR A 14 -0.31 8.34 10.55
N GLU A 15 -1.59 8.04 10.62
CA GLU A 15 -2.43 8.37 11.76
C GLU A 15 -1.94 7.60 13.00
N ASP A 16 -2.02 8.24 14.17
CA ASP A 16 -1.46 7.71 15.42
C ASP A 16 -2.03 6.34 15.77
N GLY A 17 -1.15 5.42 16.18
CA GLY A 17 -1.49 4.06 16.59
C GLY A 17 -1.49 3.01 15.47
N ILE A 18 -1.38 3.39 14.19
CA ILE A 18 -1.37 2.43 13.07
C ILE A 18 -0.12 1.56 13.12
N VAL A 19 1.05 2.17 13.26
CA VAL A 19 2.33 1.45 13.32
C VAL A 19 2.35 0.56 14.56
N ASP A 20 1.90 1.05 15.71
CA ASP A 20 1.83 0.29 16.97
C ASP A 20 0.97 -0.98 16.85
N LEU A 21 -0.18 -0.91 16.17
CA LEU A 21 -1.02 -2.08 15.93
C LEU A 21 -0.29 -3.13 15.10
N CYS A 22 0.42 -2.71 14.04
CA CYS A 22 1.20 -3.61 13.20
C CYS A 22 2.34 -4.26 14.00
N GLU A 23 3.12 -3.47 14.74
CA GLU A 23 4.23 -3.97 15.54
C GLU A 23 3.78 -4.93 16.66
N ASN A 24 2.62 -4.67 17.28
CA ASN A 24 2.06 -5.57 18.27
C ASN A 24 1.71 -6.95 17.69
N ILE A 25 1.22 -7.00 16.45
CA ILE A 25 0.99 -8.27 15.75
C ILE A 25 2.31 -8.93 15.38
N LEU A 26 3.31 -8.19 14.91
CA LEU A 26 4.62 -8.75 14.59
C LEU A 26 5.29 -9.38 15.81
N LYS A 27 5.21 -8.74 16.99
CA LYS A 27 5.68 -9.32 18.27
C LYS A 27 4.95 -10.62 18.62
N LYS A 28 3.63 -10.68 18.40
CA LYS A 28 2.86 -11.92 18.61
C LYS A 28 3.24 -13.01 17.62
N LEU A 29 3.54 -12.67 16.37
CA LEU A 29 4.05 -13.64 15.39
C LEU A 29 5.41 -14.20 15.82
N GLN A 30 6.32 -13.39 16.35
CA GLN A 30 7.59 -13.85 16.93
C GLN A 30 7.37 -14.84 18.08
N SER A 31 6.40 -14.57 18.97
CA SER A 31 6.03 -15.47 20.06
C SER A 31 5.45 -16.81 19.55
N ASN A 32 5.00 -16.87 18.30
CA ASN A 32 4.54 -18.08 17.60
C ASN A 32 5.62 -18.67 16.65
N ASN A 33 6.89 -18.45 16.96
CA ASN A 33 8.07 -18.98 16.27
C ASN A 33 8.27 -18.49 14.82
N LEU A 34 7.67 -17.38 14.42
CA LEU A 34 8.00 -16.74 13.14
C LEU A 34 9.18 -15.79 13.33
N SER A 35 10.15 -15.83 12.43
CA SER A 35 11.25 -14.87 12.42
C SER A 35 10.76 -13.54 11.84
N VAL A 36 10.82 -12.47 12.64
CA VAL A 36 10.50 -11.09 12.22
C VAL A 36 11.71 -10.21 12.53
N GLU A 37 12.16 -9.46 11.56
CA GLU A 37 13.31 -8.56 11.67
C GLU A 37 12.98 -7.18 11.12
N ASN A 38 13.54 -6.15 11.75
CA ASN A 38 13.55 -4.81 11.18
C ASN A 38 14.44 -4.79 9.95
N LEU A 39 13.86 -4.38 8.83
CA LEU A 39 14.52 -4.37 7.53
C LEU A 39 14.70 -2.94 7.04
N LYS A 40 15.92 -2.61 6.61
CA LYS A 40 16.19 -1.42 5.81
C LYS A 40 16.19 -1.78 4.34
N THR A 41 15.25 -1.22 3.60
CA THR A 41 15.06 -1.50 2.16
C THR A 41 15.95 -0.63 1.27
N GLU A 42 16.45 0.50 1.81
CA GLU A 42 17.15 1.54 1.04
C GLU A 42 16.34 2.08 -0.15
N ILE A 43 15.03 2.09 -0.02
CA ILE A 43 14.08 2.59 -1.00
C ILE A 43 13.64 4.00 -0.59
N ASN A 44 13.58 4.91 -1.55
CA ASN A 44 13.06 6.26 -1.34
C ASN A 44 11.57 6.30 -1.70
N SER A 45 10.71 6.65 -0.74
CA SER A 45 9.26 6.70 -0.92
C SER A 45 8.85 7.75 -1.97
N GLY A 46 9.55 8.87 -2.04
CA GLY A 46 9.29 9.90 -3.04
C GLY A 46 9.57 9.45 -4.47
N GLU A 47 10.61 8.64 -4.69
CA GLU A 47 10.87 8.03 -6.00
C GLU A 47 9.78 6.99 -6.35
N LEU A 48 9.37 6.15 -5.38
CA LEU A 48 8.25 5.23 -5.59
C LEU A 48 6.97 6.00 -5.97
N TRP A 49 6.65 7.05 -5.22
CA TRP A 49 5.48 7.87 -5.46
C TRP A 49 5.52 8.54 -6.84
N TYR A 50 6.65 9.13 -7.20
CA TYR A 50 6.84 9.72 -8.53
C TYR A 50 6.61 8.70 -9.65
N SER A 51 7.25 7.53 -9.54
CA SER A 51 7.14 6.48 -10.54
C SER A 51 5.71 5.96 -10.65
N TRP A 52 5.08 5.64 -9.51
CA TRP A 52 3.72 5.11 -9.46
C TRP A 52 2.69 6.10 -10.03
N THR A 53 2.72 7.37 -9.59
CA THR A 53 1.77 8.39 -10.05
C THR A 53 1.95 8.71 -11.52
N THR A 54 3.19 8.77 -12.01
CA THR A 54 3.50 9.04 -13.42
C THR A 54 2.96 7.92 -14.32
N LEU A 55 3.30 6.68 -14.03
CA LEU A 55 2.88 5.53 -14.83
C LEU A 55 1.34 5.33 -14.76
N ARG A 56 0.75 5.47 -13.58
CA ARG A 56 -0.69 5.37 -13.38
C ARG A 56 -1.46 6.42 -14.17
N ALA A 57 -1.10 7.70 -14.02
CA ALA A 57 -1.82 8.77 -14.69
C ALA A 57 -1.66 8.67 -16.23
N LYS A 58 -0.47 8.31 -16.71
CA LYS A 58 -0.25 8.10 -18.14
C LYS A 58 -1.10 6.94 -18.68
N PHE A 59 -1.11 5.81 -17.99
CA PHE A 59 -1.94 4.65 -18.35
C PHE A 59 -3.43 4.99 -18.38
N LEU A 60 -3.94 5.70 -17.38
CA LEU A 60 -5.34 6.10 -17.34
C LEU A 60 -5.68 7.06 -18.47
N TYR A 61 -4.85 8.06 -18.75
CA TYR A 61 -5.03 8.96 -19.86
C TYR A 61 -5.13 8.22 -21.21
N GLU A 62 -4.23 7.28 -21.48
CA GLU A 62 -4.24 6.47 -22.69
C GLU A 62 -5.51 5.61 -22.81
N ASN A 63 -5.97 5.03 -21.70
CA ASN A 63 -7.24 4.30 -21.67
C ASN A 63 -8.44 5.21 -21.94
N PHE A 64 -8.47 6.41 -21.38
CA PHE A 64 -9.54 7.37 -21.67
C PHE A 64 -9.59 7.73 -23.17
N LEU A 65 -8.45 7.86 -23.83
CA LEU A 65 -8.39 8.08 -25.28
C LEU A 65 -8.91 6.87 -26.07
N LEU A 66 -8.53 5.64 -25.66
CA LEU A 66 -9.00 4.41 -26.31
C LEU A 66 -10.53 4.23 -26.23
N TYR A 67 -11.12 4.54 -25.08
CA TYR A 67 -12.56 4.44 -24.90
C TYR A 67 -13.34 5.60 -25.50
N ASN A 68 -12.68 6.58 -26.12
CA ASN A 68 -13.27 7.73 -26.83
C ASN A 68 -14.38 8.41 -26.02
N LEU A 69 -14.07 8.74 -24.75
CA LEU A 69 -15.02 9.37 -23.85
C LEU A 69 -15.46 10.74 -24.41
N LYS A 70 -16.72 10.82 -24.82
CA LYS A 70 -17.28 12.01 -25.49
C LYS A 70 -17.47 13.21 -24.56
N ASN A 71 -17.57 12.95 -23.26
CA ASN A 71 -17.89 13.99 -22.28
C ASN A 71 -17.02 13.89 -21.03
N LEU A 72 -15.87 14.54 -21.07
CA LEU A 72 -14.93 14.57 -19.95
C LEU A 72 -15.51 15.26 -18.70
N ASN A 73 -16.50 16.14 -18.88
CA ASN A 73 -17.12 16.87 -17.78
C ASN A 73 -18.04 15.98 -16.91
N GLU A 74 -18.37 14.79 -17.37
CA GLU A 74 -19.15 13.79 -16.61
C GLU A 74 -18.27 12.88 -15.74
N LEU A 75 -16.95 12.99 -15.87
CA LEU A 75 -16.05 12.22 -15.04
C LEU A 75 -16.08 12.69 -13.58
N PRO A 76 -16.00 11.76 -12.60
CA PRO A 76 -15.71 12.12 -11.23
C PRO A 76 -14.44 12.98 -11.14
N SER A 77 -14.37 13.87 -10.17
CA SER A 77 -13.26 14.83 -10.02
C SER A 77 -11.87 14.17 -9.99
N GLN A 78 -11.75 13.00 -9.34
CA GLN A 78 -10.51 12.22 -9.28
C GLN A 78 -10.13 11.68 -10.67
N ALA A 79 -11.08 11.17 -11.44
CA ALA A 79 -10.84 10.65 -12.80
C ALA A 79 -10.44 11.77 -13.76
N TYR A 80 -11.10 12.94 -13.67
CA TYR A 80 -10.72 14.12 -14.43
C TYR A 80 -9.32 14.61 -14.07
N TRP A 81 -8.97 14.61 -12.79
CA TRP A 81 -7.62 14.95 -12.32
C TRP A 81 -6.56 14.01 -12.94
N GLU A 82 -6.81 12.69 -12.96
CA GLU A 82 -5.91 11.70 -13.57
C GLU A 82 -5.75 11.93 -15.08
N TYR A 83 -6.85 12.26 -15.77
CA TYR A 83 -6.82 12.58 -17.19
C TYR A 83 -5.91 13.78 -17.48
N GLU A 84 -6.13 14.92 -16.80
CA GLU A 84 -5.32 16.13 -16.99
C GLU A 84 -3.85 15.92 -16.61
N LYS A 85 -3.60 15.20 -15.51
CA LYS A 85 -2.25 14.83 -15.09
C LYS A 85 -1.56 13.97 -16.15
N GLY A 86 -2.22 12.91 -16.63
CA GLY A 86 -1.66 11.99 -17.63
C GLY A 86 -1.40 12.66 -18.98
N LYS A 87 -2.26 13.61 -19.39
CA LYS A 87 -2.10 14.45 -20.58
C LYS A 87 -0.81 15.28 -20.54
N SER A 88 -0.43 15.76 -19.35
CA SER A 88 0.77 16.59 -19.15
C SER A 88 2.09 15.81 -19.13
N ILE A 89 2.04 14.48 -18.94
CA ILE A 89 3.23 13.62 -18.80
C ILE A 89 3.91 13.41 -20.17
N LYS A 90 5.21 13.73 -20.21
CA LYS A 90 6.04 13.58 -21.39
C LYS A 90 6.71 12.20 -21.43
N THR A 91 7.17 11.79 -22.59
CA THR A 91 7.90 10.51 -22.78
C THR A 91 9.07 10.35 -21.83
N ASN A 92 9.87 11.41 -21.62
CA ASN A 92 11.02 11.36 -20.71
C ASN A 92 10.60 11.10 -19.25
N ASP A 93 9.44 11.59 -18.82
CA ASP A 93 8.92 11.31 -17.46
C ASP A 93 8.57 9.83 -17.33
N VAL A 94 7.95 9.25 -18.35
CA VAL A 94 7.63 7.81 -18.40
C VAL A 94 8.89 6.97 -18.35
N LEU A 95 9.90 7.30 -19.16
CA LEU A 95 11.18 6.58 -19.18
C LEU A 95 11.86 6.62 -17.80
N LYS A 96 11.92 7.79 -17.17
CA LYS A 96 12.46 7.94 -15.82
C LYS A 96 11.66 7.13 -14.78
N ALA A 97 10.35 7.13 -14.90
CA ALA A 97 9.49 6.35 -13.99
C ALA A 97 9.72 4.83 -14.14
N ILE A 98 9.92 4.34 -15.38
CA ILE A 98 10.26 2.94 -15.65
C ILE A 98 11.65 2.59 -15.09
N GLU A 99 12.63 3.47 -15.23
CA GLU A 99 13.97 3.29 -14.67
C GLU A 99 13.94 3.13 -13.15
N ILE A 100 13.21 3.99 -12.46
CA ILE A 100 13.00 3.91 -11.01
C ILE A 100 12.32 2.58 -10.63
N ARG A 101 11.27 2.18 -11.35
CA ARG A 101 10.58 0.91 -11.14
C ARG A 101 11.55 -0.28 -11.25
N ASN A 102 12.35 -0.33 -12.30
CA ASN A 102 13.31 -1.42 -12.52
C ASN A 102 14.39 -1.44 -11.42
N LYS A 103 14.97 -0.28 -11.08
CA LYS A 103 15.92 -0.13 -9.96
C LYS A 103 15.38 -0.75 -8.66
N TYR A 104 14.11 -0.49 -8.31
CA TYR A 104 13.53 -1.02 -7.08
C TYR A 104 13.06 -2.46 -7.21
N MET A 105 12.69 -2.93 -8.40
CA MET A 105 12.46 -4.34 -8.64
C MET A 105 13.72 -5.16 -8.33
N ASP A 106 14.89 -4.76 -8.84
CA ASP A 106 16.16 -5.44 -8.58
C ASP A 106 16.49 -5.47 -7.08
N LYS A 107 16.30 -4.35 -6.37
CA LYS A 107 16.51 -4.29 -4.92
C LYS A 107 15.59 -5.26 -4.18
N ILE A 108 14.30 -5.25 -4.48
CA ILE A 108 13.31 -6.11 -3.83
C ILE A 108 13.57 -7.58 -4.11
N GLN A 109 13.94 -7.94 -5.35
CA GLN A 109 14.33 -9.31 -5.69
C GLN A 109 15.53 -9.79 -4.86
N ASN A 110 16.49 -8.92 -4.57
CA ASN A 110 17.61 -9.24 -3.71
C ASN A 110 17.17 -9.44 -2.24
N LEU A 111 16.24 -8.65 -1.74
CA LEU A 111 15.69 -8.83 -0.38
C LEU A 111 14.95 -10.16 -0.24
N PHE A 112 14.19 -10.59 -1.25
CA PHE A 112 13.48 -11.87 -1.25
C PHE A 112 14.39 -13.11 -1.30
N LYS A 113 15.70 -12.95 -1.48
CA LYS A 113 16.66 -14.05 -1.25
C LYS A 113 16.85 -14.38 0.24
N HIS A 114 16.50 -13.44 1.12
CA HIS A 114 16.74 -13.52 2.57
C HIS A 114 15.46 -13.46 3.40
N TYR A 115 14.35 -12.99 2.82
CA TYR A 115 13.05 -12.84 3.44
C TYR A 115 11.98 -13.56 2.63
N ASP A 116 11.07 -14.22 3.33
CA ASP A 116 9.90 -14.86 2.70
C ASP A 116 8.82 -13.82 2.38
N PHE A 117 8.71 -12.82 3.25
CA PHE A 117 7.71 -11.76 3.16
C PHE A 117 8.30 -10.42 3.59
N LEU A 118 7.75 -9.34 3.02
CA LEU A 118 7.92 -7.98 3.51
C LEU A 118 6.61 -7.50 4.13
N ALA A 119 6.69 -6.63 5.13
CA ALA A 119 5.51 -6.12 5.82
C ALA A 119 5.54 -4.60 5.95
N LEU A 120 4.36 -3.99 5.73
CA LEU A 120 4.06 -2.56 5.89
C LEU A 120 2.60 -2.42 6.37
N PRO A 121 2.17 -1.31 7.00
CA PRO A 121 0.76 -1.05 7.23
C PRO A 121 -0.05 -1.09 5.93
N SER A 122 -1.33 -1.48 6.00
CA SER A 122 -2.20 -1.50 4.81
C SER A 122 -2.76 -0.13 4.45
N ALA A 123 -2.73 0.84 5.35
CA ALA A 123 -3.22 2.19 5.11
C ALA A 123 -2.50 3.19 6.01
N GLN A 124 -2.52 4.45 5.63
CA GLN A 124 -1.93 5.55 6.40
C GLN A 124 -2.97 6.23 7.33
N LEU A 125 -4.25 5.89 7.16
CA LEU A 125 -5.39 6.38 7.93
C LEU A 125 -6.25 5.22 8.39
N PHE A 126 -6.91 5.38 9.54
CA PHE A 126 -8.08 4.57 9.89
C PHE A 126 -9.26 4.91 8.96
N PRO A 127 -10.31 4.06 8.91
CA PRO A 127 -11.51 4.39 8.15
C PRO A 127 -12.04 5.79 8.52
N PHE A 128 -12.19 6.65 7.51
CA PHE A 128 -12.67 8.01 7.65
C PHE A 128 -14.19 8.11 7.39
N GLU A 129 -14.76 9.28 7.66
CA GLU A 129 -16.19 9.54 7.50
C GLU A 129 -16.67 9.26 6.08
N LYS A 130 -17.78 8.49 5.95
CA LYS A 130 -18.34 8.07 4.64
C LYS A 130 -18.74 9.21 3.71
N ASN A 131 -18.97 10.40 4.26
CA ASN A 131 -19.36 11.59 3.51
C ASN A 131 -18.15 12.35 2.91
N LEU A 132 -16.93 11.96 3.29
CA LEU A 132 -15.72 12.50 2.68
C LEU A 132 -15.42 11.74 1.38
N ASN A 133 -15.27 12.47 0.28
CA ASN A 133 -14.81 11.87 -0.98
C ASN A 133 -13.38 11.36 -0.88
N ASN A 134 -12.53 12.10 -0.19
CA ASN A 134 -11.14 11.75 0.14
C ASN A 134 -10.66 12.58 1.34
N PRO A 135 -9.75 12.06 2.16
CA PRO A 135 -9.14 12.83 3.24
C PRO A 135 -8.22 13.93 2.67
N GLU A 136 -8.10 15.03 3.41
CA GLU A 136 -7.20 16.12 3.06
C GLU A 136 -5.98 16.19 3.98
N PHE A 137 -6.01 15.47 5.10
CA PHE A 137 -4.97 15.47 6.11
C PHE A 137 -4.67 14.05 6.60
N ILE A 138 -3.42 13.83 7.00
CA ILE A 138 -2.99 12.70 7.84
C ILE A 138 -2.47 13.34 9.13
N ASN A 139 -3.18 13.17 10.26
CA ASN A 139 -3.01 14.02 11.43
C ASN A 139 -3.05 15.51 11.01
N ASP A 140 -2.08 16.31 11.42
CA ASP A 140 -1.95 17.74 11.07
C ASP A 140 -1.25 17.98 9.72
N ASN A 141 -0.87 16.93 8.99
CA ASN A 141 -0.17 17.07 7.72
C ASN A 141 -1.14 17.10 6.55
N LYS A 142 -1.27 18.25 5.89
CA LYS A 142 -2.04 18.37 4.66
C LYS A 142 -1.39 17.53 3.55
N ILE A 143 -2.22 16.75 2.86
CA ILE A 143 -1.78 15.94 1.71
C ILE A 143 -1.96 16.72 0.40
N ASP A 144 -1.11 16.41 -0.59
CA ASP A 144 -1.00 17.18 -1.84
C ASP A 144 -1.91 16.68 -2.96
N THR A 145 -2.37 15.43 -2.85
CA THR A 145 -3.25 14.80 -3.85
C THR A 145 -4.31 13.94 -3.18
N TYR A 146 -5.44 13.72 -3.89
CA TYR A 146 -6.59 12.96 -3.37
C TYR A 146 -6.24 11.52 -2.94
N HIS A 147 -5.15 10.97 -3.41
CA HIS A 147 -4.73 9.58 -3.16
C HIS A 147 -3.42 9.47 -2.36
N ARG A 148 -2.86 10.57 -1.84
CA ARG A 148 -1.61 10.54 -1.05
C ARG A 148 -1.71 9.65 0.20
N TYR A 149 -2.88 9.52 0.79
CA TYR A 149 -3.10 8.63 1.93
C TYR A 149 -2.93 7.12 1.61
N MET A 150 -2.76 6.80 0.32
CA MET A 150 -2.48 5.45 -0.17
C MET A 150 -1.01 5.25 -0.56
N GLU A 151 -0.13 6.19 -0.24
CA GLU A 151 1.29 6.13 -0.65
C GLU A 151 1.98 4.83 -0.21
N VAL A 152 1.60 4.28 0.93
CA VAL A 152 2.13 3.03 1.47
C VAL A 152 1.92 1.82 0.54
N TYR A 153 0.96 1.87 -0.39
CA TYR A 153 0.73 0.80 -1.38
C TYR A 153 1.67 0.86 -2.58
N THR A 154 2.40 1.96 -2.76
CA THR A 154 3.15 2.19 -3.99
C THR A 154 4.22 1.14 -4.23
N LEU A 155 4.86 0.61 -3.18
CA LEU A 155 5.85 -0.44 -3.32
C LEU A 155 5.28 -1.69 -4.01
N SER A 156 4.25 -2.29 -3.42
CA SER A 156 3.66 -3.52 -3.94
C SER A 156 2.95 -3.32 -5.28
N SER A 157 2.20 -2.22 -5.41
CA SER A 157 1.43 -1.91 -6.61
C SER A 157 2.31 -1.56 -7.82
N LEU A 158 3.34 -0.73 -7.64
CA LEU A 158 4.27 -0.34 -8.71
C LEU A 158 5.05 -1.55 -9.24
N LEU A 159 5.49 -2.42 -8.35
CA LEU A 159 6.31 -3.58 -8.70
C LEU A 159 5.48 -4.82 -9.07
N GLY A 160 4.15 -4.78 -8.92
CA GLY A 160 3.27 -5.90 -9.26
C GLY A 160 3.53 -7.13 -8.38
N LEU A 161 3.79 -6.91 -7.09
CA LEU A 161 4.09 -7.98 -6.15
C LEU A 161 2.80 -8.57 -5.56
N PRO A 162 2.71 -9.90 -5.41
CA PRO A 162 1.63 -10.53 -4.65
C PRO A 162 1.53 -9.94 -3.26
N THR A 163 0.35 -9.49 -2.86
CA THR A 163 0.15 -8.79 -1.59
C THR A 163 -1.20 -9.14 -1.00
N ILE A 164 -1.23 -9.40 0.30
CA ILE A 164 -2.46 -9.60 1.07
C ILE A 164 -2.50 -8.63 2.25
N SER A 165 -3.69 -8.09 2.54
CA SER A 165 -3.92 -7.33 3.76
C SER A 165 -4.48 -8.26 4.84
N ILE A 166 -3.79 -8.36 5.96
CA ILE A 166 -4.22 -9.10 7.14
C ILE A 166 -4.68 -8.13 8.23
N PRO A 167 -5.73 -8.43 9.02
CA PRO A 167 -6.19 -7.55 10.08
C PRO A 167 -5.18 -7.52 11.23
N VAL A 168 -4.93 -6.34 11.82
CA VAL A 168 -4.01 -6.18 12.96
C VAL A 168 -4.72 -5.71 14.23
N GLY A 169 -6.00 -5.43 14.17
CA GLY A 169 -6.81 -5.02 15.32
C GLY A 169 -7.60 -3.75 15.06
N PHE A 170 -7.96 -3.10 16.15
CA PHE A 170 -8.83 -1.92 16.16
C PHE A 170 -8.18 -0.83 17.01
N ASN A 171 -8.41 0.42 16.66
CA ASN A 171 -8.04 1.55 17.51
C ASN A 171 -9.03 1.69 18.70
N ASN A 172 -8.80 2.70 19.55
CA ASN A 172 -9.65 2.99 20.71
C ASN A 172 -11.09 3.41 20.35
N LYS A 173 -11.36 3.79 19.11
CA LYS A 173 -12.69 4.09 18.56
C LYS A 173 -13.35 2.87 17.91
N GLY A 174 -12.70 1.70 17.92
CA GLY A 174 -13.19 0.49 17.27
C GLY A 174 -13.03 0.46 15.75
N LEU A 175 -12.22 1.34 15.16
CA LEU A 175 -11.93 1.35 13.72
C LEU A 175 -10.83 0.33 13.40
N PRO A 176 -11.03 -0.54 12.39
CA PRO A 176 -10.10 -1.59 12.05
C PRO A 176 -8.85 -1.07 11.33
N MET A 177 -7.76 -1.81 11.45
CA MET A 177 -6.54 -1.62 10.67
C MET A 177 -6.02 -2.96 10.15
N GLY A 178 -5.30 -2.88 9.03
CA GLY A 178 -4.62 -3.99 8.39
C GLY A 178 -3.12 -3.77 8.26
N MET A 179 -2.42 -4.87 7.97
CA MET A 179 -1.01 -4.88 7.57
C MET A 179 -0.89 -5.62 6.24
N GLN A 180 -0.20 -5.04 5.28
CA GLN A 180 0.11 -5.72 4.03
C GLN A 180 1.31 -6.64 4.23
N ILE A 181 1.14 -7.87 3.79
CA ILE A 181 2.20 -8.87 3.65
C ILE A 181 2.45 -9.06 2.17
N ILE A 182 3.69 -8.82 1.77
CA ILE A 182 4.11 -8.81 0.37
C ILE A 182 5.01 -10.01 0.15
N ALA A 183 4.77 -10.77 -0.90
CA ALA A 183 5.58 -11.92 -1.31
C ALA A 183 6.32 -11.64 -2.63
N ASN A 184 7.27 -12.52 -2.96
CA ASN A 184 7.96 -12.45 -4.23
C ASN A 184 7.01 -12.75 -5.41
N VAL A 185 7.41 -12.34 -6.59
CA VAL A 185 6.67 -12.59 -7.84
C VAL A 185 6.35 -14.08 -8.00
N LYS A 186 5.09 -14.40 -8.32
CA LYS A 186 4.55 -15.77 -8.46
C LYS A 186 4.46 -16.59 -7.16
N GLU A 187 4.63 -15.97 -5.99
CA GLU A 187 4.49 -16.67 -4.70
C GLU A 187 3.09 -16.48 -4.06
N ASP A 188 2.05 -16.32 -4.87
CA ASP A 188 0.67 -16.13 -4.41
C ASP A 188 0.21 -17.26 -3.48
N ASN A 189 0.50 -18.50 -3.79
CA ASN A 189 0.14 -19.67 -2.97
C ASN A 189 0.82 -19.63 -1.59
N LYS A 190 2.09 -19.21 -1.54
CA LYS A 190 2.83 -19.05 -0.28
C LYS A 190 2.18 -17.97 0.61
N LEU A 191 1.74 -16.88 -0.01
CA LEU A 191 1.07 -15.78 0.66
C LEU A 191 -0.31 -16.20 1.20
N ILE A 192 -1.11 -16.95 0.41
CA ILE A 192 -2.40 -17.46 0.84
C ILE A 192 -2.25 -18.46 2.00
N ASN A 193 -1.26 -19.35 1.95
CA ASN A 193 -0.97 -20.29 3.03
C ASN A 193 -0.56 -19.57 4.32
N PHE A 194 0.26 -18.52 4.20
CA PHE A 194 0.58 -17.66 5.35
C PHE A 194 -0.68 -17.03 5.96
N ALA A 195 -1.55 -16.46 5.13
CA ALA A 195 -2.78 -15.82 5.61
C ALA A 195 -3.73 -16.82 6.29
N LYS A 196 -3.80 -18.06 5.80
CA LYS A 196 -4.56 -19.13 6.43
C LYS A 196 -4.02 -19.47 7.82
N SER A 197 -2.71 -19.70 7.95
CA SER A 197 -2.07 -19.95 9.24
C SER A 197 -2.19 -18.76 10.20
N TYR A 198 -2.12 -17.53 9.67
CA TYR A 198 -2.36 -16.32 10.43
C TYR A 198 -3.78 -16.29 11.04
N GLU A 199 -4.80 -16.62 10.24
CA GLU A 199 -6.18 -16.66 10.72
C GLU A 199 -6.40 -17.76 11.77
N GLU A 200 -5.75 -18.92 11.63
CA GLU A 200 -5.78 -19.99 12.63
C GLU A 200 -5.23 -19.55 13.99
N ILE A 201 -4.20 -18.69 14.00
CA ILE A 201 -3.58 -18.16 15.23
C ILE A 201 -4.43 -17.06 15.86
N PHE A 202 -4.89 -16.09 15.06
CA PHE A 202 -5.49 -14.85 15.57
C PHE A 202 -7.01 -14.83 15.54
N ASN A 203 -7.65 -15.64 14.67
CA ASN A 203 -9.10 -15.79 14.54
C ASN A 203 -9.85 -14.45 14.46
N PHE A 204 -9.38 -13.55 13.60
CA PHE A 204 -10.02 -12.25 13.40
C PHE A 204 -11.41 -12.36 12.76
N SER A 205 -11.71 -13.43 12.04
CA SER A 205 -13.03 -13.70 11.44
C SER A 205 -14.18 -13.80 12.46
N LYS A 206 -13.86 -13.98 13.76
CA LYS A 206 -14.84 -13.94 14.84
C LYS A 206 -15.46 -12.55 15.07
N PHE A 207 -14.74 -11.48 14.67
CA PHE A 207 -15.24 -10.13 14.84
C PHE A 207 -16.21 -9.80 13.69
N LYS A 208 -17.50 -9.77 14.00
CA LYS A 208 -18.55 -9.43 13.03
C LYS A 208 -19.02 -7.99 13.24
N PRO A 209 -19.31 -7.24 12.17
CA PRO A 209 -19.98 -5.96 12.28
C PRO A 209 -21.29 -6.09 13.04
N LYS A 210 -21.67 -5.07 13.85
CA LYS A 210 -22.92 -5.09 14.63
C LYS A 210 -24.16 -5.31 13.78
N LEU A 211 -24.16 -4.91 12.50
CA LEU A 211 -25.25 -5.14 11.56
C LEU A 211 -25.38 -6.60 11.10
N MET A 212 -24.43 -7.46 11.44
CA MET A 212 -24.41 -8.90 11.09
C MET A 212 -24.62 -9.79 12.34
N GLN A 213 -24.86 -9.20 13.49
CA GLN A 213 -25.23 -9.86 14.75
C GLN A 213 -26.74 -9.74 14.98
#